data_b9610762a151c2c0d790b29f6575ebd1
#
_entry.id   b9610762a151c2c0d790b29f6575ebd1
#
_cell.length_a   1.000
_cell.length_b   1.000
_cell.length_c   1.000
_cell.angle_alpha   90.00
_cell.angle_beta   90.00
_cell.angle_gamma   90.00
#
_symmetry.space_group_name_H-M   'P 1'
#
loop_
_entity.id
_entity.type
_entity.pdbx_description
1 polymer ?
#
loop_
_entity_poly.entity_id
_entity_poly.type
_entity_poly.pdbx_seq_one_letter_code
_entity_poly.pdbx_strand_id
1 'polypeptide(L)'
;MCDNVLWTNLTLKQIQEKLKIHCIEVSCPLIKRLLKTCHYVKRKMRKCKTLKEVENRNEQFEHIAQLKQQFIDNQLPVLSIDTKKKEMTGNFFREGTNLCTQAQEVNDHDFNSFAEGVVVPHGTYDIAKNICYLNLGTNKDTAEFAVDNIAHNWNEYIKKDYPNAKKMLIRLWLNGLISIP
;
A
#
# COMPACT_ATOMS: atom_id res chain seq x y z
N MET A 1 12.94 -22.79 4.18
CA MET A 1 11.56 -23.35 4.36
C MET A 1 11.39 -23.72 5.81
N CYS A 2 10.24 -23.44 6.42
CA CYS A 2 9.98 -23.95 7.78
C CYS A 2 9.62 -25.42 7.64
N ASP A 3 10.44 -26.30 8.18
CA ASP A 3 10.36 -27.77 8.00
C ASP A 3 9.09 -28.42 8.58
N ASN A 4 8.26 -27.66 9.30
CA ASN A 4 7.05 -28.16 9.98
C ASN A 4 5.72 -27.64 9.40
N VAL A 5 5.72 -26.99 8.24
CA VAL A 5 4.48 -26.49 7.64
C VAL A 5 4.14 -27.31 6.39
N LEU A 6 3.11 -28.14 6.50
CA LEU A 6 2.56 -28.86 5.36
C LEU A 6 1.78 -27.89 4.46
N TRP A 7 2.07 -27.93 3.15
CA TRP A 7 1.43 -27.07 2.17
C TRP A 7 1.29 -27.76 0.81
N THR A 8 0.36 -27.27 0.01
CA THR A 8 0.21 -27.70 -1.39
C THR A 8 -0.26 -26.51 -2.25
N ASN A 9 0.24 -26.43 -3.47
CA ASN A 9 -0.20 -25.52 -4.53
C ASN A 9 -1.09 -26.20 -5.58
N LEU A 10 -1.38 -27.51 -5.40
CA LEU A 10 -2.19 -28.27 -6.34
C LEU A 10 -3.64 -27.78 -6.35
N THR A 11 -4.23 -27.76 -7.54
CA THR A 11 -5.67 -27.58 -7.69
C THR A 11 -6.43 -28.83 -7.27
N LEU A 12 -7.72 -28.70 -6.95
CA LEU A 12 -8.55 -29.86 -6.56
C LEU A 12 -8.58 -30.95 -7.64
N LYS A 13 -8.56 -30.57 -8.93
CA LYS A 13 -8.47 -31.52 -10.04
C LYS A 13 -7.15 -32.28 -10.05
N GLN A 14 -6.04 -31.57 -9.87
CA GLN A 14 -4.71 -32.19 -9.80
C GLN A 14 -4.57 -33.12 -8.59
N ILE A 15 -5.17 -32.78 -7.46
CA ILE A 15 -5.23 -33.68 -6.31
C ILE A 15 -6.05 -34.92 -6.63
N GLN A 16 -7.21 -34.74 -7.28
CA GLN A 16 -8.05 -35.86 -7.72
C GLN A 16 -7.32 -36.82 -8.68
N GLU A 17 -6.59 -36.27 -9.66
CA GLU A 17 -5.79 -37.05 -10.61
C GLU A 17 -4.68 -37.84 -9.89
N LYS A 18 -3.97 -37.21 -8.95
CA LYS A 18 -2.95 -37.87 -8.14
C LYS A 18 -3.53 -39.00 -7.29
N LEU A 19 -4.70 -38.79 -6.70
CA LEU A 19 -5.37 -39.82 -5.88
C LEU A 19 -5.82 -41.00 -6.76
N LYS A 20 -6.25 -40.79 -8.02
CA LYS A 20 -6.57 -41.86 -8.96
C LYS A 20 -5.37 -42.75 -9.24
N ILE A 21 -4.15 -42.20 -9.33
CA ILE A 21 -2.92 -43.02 -9.51
C ILE A 21 -2.74 -44.00 -8.34
N HIS A 22 -3.22 -43.62 -7.14
CA HIS A 22 -3.20 -44.51 -5.97
C HIS A 22 -4.49 -45.29 -5.77
N CYS A 23 -5.28 -45.47 -6.86
CA CYS A 23 -6.54 -46.21 -6.83
C CYS A 23 -7.59 -45.63 -5.85
N ILE A 24 -7.53 -44.34 -5.59
CA ILE A 24 -8.49 -43.65 -4.73
C ILE A 24 -9.37 -42.76 -5.59
N GLU A 25 -10.64 -43.13 -5.77
CA GLU A 25 -11.61 -42.33 -6.51
C GLU A 25 -12.44 -41.47 -5.58
N VAL A 26 -12.26 -40.14 -5.66
CA VAL A 26 -12.96 -39.16 -4.84
C VAL A 26 -13.39 -37.95 -5.67
N SER A 27 -14.49 -37.33 -5.30
CA SER A 27 -14.96 -36.12 -5.97
C SER A 27 -14.26 -34.88 -5.46
N CYS A 28 -14.14 -33.82 -6.30
CA CYS A 28 -13.57 -32.53 -5.89
C CYS A 28 -14.27 -31.90 -4.66
N PRO A 29 -15.60 -31.95 -4.50
CA PRO A 29 -16.27 -31.48 -3.28
C PRO A 29 -15.82 -32.22 -2.02
N LEU A 30 -15.61 -33.56 -2.10
CA LEU A 30 -15.12 -34.35 -0.99
C LEU A 30 -13.68 -33.95 -0.61
N ILE A 31 -12.80 -33.81 -1.61
CA ILE A 31 -11.42 -33.32 -1.41
C ILE A 31 -11.43 -31.95 -0.71
N LYS A 32 -12.27 -31.00 -1.16
CA LYS A 32 -12.41 -29.68 -0.54
C LYS A 32 -12.83 -29.78 0.94
N ARG A 33 -13.78 -30.67 1.24
CA ARG A 33 -14.24 -30.90 2.63
C ARG A 33 -13.13 -31.49 3.49
N LEU A 34 -12.42 -32.50 3.02
CA LEU A 34 -11.31 -33.13 3.73
C LEU A 34 -10.17 -32.15 3.98
N LEU A 35 -9.78 -31.35 2.98
CA LEU A 35 -8.77 -30.31 3.18
C LEU A 35 -9.18 -29.34 4.27
N LYS A 36 -10.44 -28.91 4.31
CA LYS A 36 -10.96 -28.03 5.37
C LYS A 36 -10.91 -28.72 6.74
N THR A 37 -11.30 -29.98 6.85
CA THR A 37 -11.22 -30.77 8.10
C THR A 37 -9.78 -30.93 8.58
N CYS A 38 -8.83 -31.07 7.65
CA CYS A 38 -7.39 -31.09 7.96
C CYS A 38 -6.77 -29.68 8.12
N HIS A 39 -7.58 -28.63 8.27
CA HIS A 39 -7.17 -27.24 8.44
C HIS A 39 -6.37 -26.62 7.28
N TYR A 40 -6.42 -27.21 6.09
CA TYR A 40 -5.87 -26.61 4.87
C TYR A 40 -6.81 -25.52 4.35
N VAL A 41 -6.41 -24.27 4.45
CA VAL A 41 -7.14 -23.11 3.93
C VAL A 41 -6.22 -22.26 3.09
N LYS A 42 -6.77 -21.56 2.10
CA LYS A 42 -5.99 -20.60 1.30
C LYS A 42 -5.47 -19.49 2.20
N ARG A 43 -4.16 -19.31 2.24
CA ARG A 43 -3.49 -18.25 3.01
C ARG A 43 -2.59 -17.44 2.10
N LYS A 44 -2.58 -16.13 2.30
CA LYS A 44 -1.56 -15.25 1.72
C LYS A 44 -0.30 -15.32 2.59
N MET A 45 0.88 -15.22 1.97
CA MET A 45 2.13 -15.09 2.71
C MET A 45 2.11 -13.83 3.58
N ARG A 46 2.49 -13.99 4.84
CA ARG A 46 2.60 -12.88 5.79
C ARG A 46 4.00 -12.29 5.75
N LYS A 47 4.09 -11.01 5.43
CA LYS A 47 5.35 -10.25 5.45
C LYS A 47 5.72 -9.90 6.90
N CYS A 48 6.38 -10.80 7.62
CA CYS A 48 6.76 -10.58 9.03
C CYS A 48 8.27 -10.63 9.29
N LYS A 49 9.07 -11.03 8.30
CA LYS A 49 10.53 -11.07 8.45
C LYS A 49 11.14 -9.85 7.75
N THR A 50 11.92 -9.06 8.47
CA THR A 50 12.73 -7.97 7.94
C THR A 50 14.20 -8.38 7.92
N LEU A 51 14.96 -7.92 6.91
CA LEU A 51 16.40 -8.20 6.79
C LEU A 51 17.25 -7.52 7.86
N LYS A 52 16.76 -6.41 8.42
CA LYS A 52 17.41 -5.70 9.53
C LYS A 52 16.54 -5.82 10.79
N GLU A 53 17.08 -6.36 11.84
CA GLU A 53 16.56 -6.18 13.19
C GLU A 53 16.96 -4.76 13.62
N VAL A 54 15.97 -3.92 13.89
CA VAL A 54 16.17 -2.59 14.45
C VAL A 54 15.90 -2.73 15.95
N GLU A 55 16.93 -2.43 16.75
CA GLU A 55 16.77 -2.38 18.21
C GLU A 55 15.62 -1.45 18.59
N ASN A 56 14.86 -1.86 19.59
CA ASN A 56 13.73 -1.08 20.15
C ASN A 56 12.63 -0.71 19.14
N ARG A 57 12.48 -1.49 18.06
CA ARG A 57 11.47 -1.22 17.03
C ARG A 57 10.05 -1.12 17.60
N ASN A 58 9.69 -2.02 18.52
CA ASN A 58 8.36 -2.02 19.14
C ASN A 58 8.16 -0.76 20.00
N GLU A 59 9.14 -0.37 20.79
CA GLU A 59 9.11 0.85 21.61
C GLU A 59 8.95 2.11 20.75
N GLN A 60 9.64 2.17 19.60
CA GLN A 60 9.48 3.25 18.63
C GLN A 60 8.04 3.34 18.10
N PHE A 61 7.44 2.20 17.75
CA PHE A 61 6.04 2.18 17.28
C PHE A 61 5.06 2.57 18.38
N GLU A 62 5.28 2.13 19.62
CA GLU A 62 4.46 2.49 20.77
C GLU A 62 4.56 4.01 21.05
N HIS A 63 5.77 4.55 21.01
CA HIS A 63 5.99 6.00 21.19
C HIS A 63 5.28 6.82 20.11
N ILE A 64 5.39 6.41 18.83
CA ILE A 64 4.69 7.06 17.72
C ILE A 64 3.16 6.98 17.92
N ALA A 65 2.66 5.83 18.37
CA ALA A 65 1.23 5.65 18.63
C ALA A 65 0.74 6.56 19.76
N GLN A 66 1.52 6.68 20.84
CA GLN A 66 1.22 7.57 21.96
C GLN A 66 1.24 9.04 21.54
N LEU A 67 2.28 9.49 20.83
CA LEU A 67 2.36 10.85 20.30
C LEU A 67 1.17 11.18 19.40
N LYS A 68 0.85 10.28 18.48
CA LYS A 68 -0.32 10.45 17.60
C LYS A 68 -1.59 10.64 18.42
N GLN A 69 -1.83 9.82 19.43
CA GLN A 69 -3.02 9.91 20.27
C GLN A 69 -3.05 11.22 21.04
N GLN A 70 -1.93 11.63 21.64
CA GLN A 70 -1.84 12.90 22.34
C GLN A 70 -2.17 14.11 21.46
N PHE A 71 -1.72 14.11 20.19
CA PHE A 71 -2.04 15.19 19.27
C PHE A 71 -3.52 15.21 18.90
N ILE A 72 -4.12 14.04 18.66
CA ILE A 72 -5.56 13.91 18.37
C ILE A 72 -6.40 14.38 19.54
N ASP A 73 -6.08 13.96 20.77
CA ASP A 73 -6.80 14.33 21.99
C ASP A 73 -6.73 15.85 22.26
N ASN A 74 -5.62 16.48 21.87
CA ASN A 74 -5.44 17.93 21.97
C ASN A 74 -5.98 18.71 20.74
N GLN A 75 -6.71 18.05 19.84
CA GLN A 75 -7.25 18.64 18.61
C GLN A 75 -6.18 19.30 17.74
N LEU A 76 -5.00 18.71 17.69
CA LEU A 76 -3.87 19.14 16.86
C LEU A 76 -3.74 18.28 15.61
N PRO A 77 -3.27 18.84 14.49
CA PRO A 77 -3.14 18.11 13.24
C PRO A 77 -2.08 17.01 13.32
N VAL A 78 -2.43 15.84 12.78
CA VAL A 78 -1.53 14.69 12.59
C VAL A 78 -1.55 14.33 11.13
N LEU A 79 -0.49 14.67 10.42
CA LEU A 79 -0.37 14.49 8.98
C LEU A 79 0.54 13.30 8.66
N SER A 80 0.08 12.43 7.77
CA SER A 80 0.91 11.40 7.16
C SER A 80 1.19 11.78 5.72
N ILE A 81 2.46 11.82 5.36
CA ILE A 81 2.91 12.25 4.04
C ILE A 81 3.55 11.07 3.34
N ASP A 82 3.17 10.87 2.09
CA ASP A 82 3.73 9.84 1.24
C ASP A 82 3.80 10.32 -0.20
N THR A 83 4.90 9.97 -0.87
CA THR A 83 5.08 10.25 -2.30
C THR A 83 5.05 8.93 -3.05
N LYS A 84 4.13 8.80 -3.99
CA LYS A 84 4.07 7.63 -4.85
C LYS A 84 5.22 7.68 -5.87
N LYS A 85 5.68 6.49 -6.27
CA LYS A 85 6.63 6.37 -7.38
C LYS A 85 6.11 7.11 -8.61
N LYS A 86 7.03 7.72 -9.35
CA LYS A 86 6.73 8.41 -10.61
C LYS A 86 5.89 7.55 -11.54
N GLU A 87 4.83 8.13 -12.06
CA GLU A 87 3.93 7.53 -13.06
C GLU A 87 4.19 8.18 -14.42
N MET A 88 4.37 7.38 -15.45
CA MET A 88 4.49 7.90 -16.81
C MET A 88 3.10 8.21 -17.38
N THR A 89 2.99 9.35 -18.04
CA THR A 89 1.81 9.74 -18.82
C THR A 89 2.04 9.47 -20.30
N GLY A 90 0.99 9.03 -20.99
CA GLY A 90 1.04 8.64 -22.40
C GLY A 90 -0.03 7.60 -22.71
N ASN A 91 0.00 7.11 -23.95
CA ASN A 91 -0.94 6.10 -24.41
C ASN A 91 -0.53 4.70 -23.94
N PHE A 92 -0.68 4.42 -22.63
CA PHE A 92 -0.30 3.17 -21.98
C PHE A 92 -1.51 2.44 -21.42
N PHE A 93 -1.42 1.10 -21.38
CA PHE A 93 -2.44 0.28 -20.77
C PHE A 93 -2.62 0.63 -19.28
N ARG A 94 -3.87 0.82 -18.88
CA ARG A 94 -4.28 0.96 -17.48
C ARG A 94 -5.44 0.01 -17.22
N GLU A 95 -5.41 -0.65 -16.08
CA GLU A 95 -6.50 -1.52 -15.66
C GLU A 95 -7.79 -0.71 -15.51
N GLY A 96 -8.88 -1.25 -16.05
CA GLY A 96 -10.20 -0.63 -15.99
C GLY A 96 -11.03 -0.93 -17.22
N THR A 97 -12.25 -0.38 -17.25
CA THR A 97 -13.17 -0.49 -18.38
C THR A 97 -13.81 0.86 -18.67
N ASN A 98 -13.89 1.20 -19.95
CA ASN A 98 -14.56 2.40 -20.44
C ASN A 98 -15.76 2.03 -21.32
N LEU A 99 -16.77 2.88 -21.33
CA LEU A 99 -17.87 2.81 -22.29
C LEU A 99 -17.43 3.54 -23.56
N CYS A 100 -17.14 2.80 -24.60
CA CYS A 100 -16.69 3.33 -25.90
C CYS A 100 -17.26 2.51 -27.04
N THR A 101 -17.31 3.12 -28.24
CA THR A 101 -17.81 2.45 -29.45
C THR A 101 -16.78 1.48 -30.04
N GLN A 102 -15.50 1.70 -29.79
CA GLN A 102 -14.38 0.85 -30.20
C GLN A 102 -13.33 0.83 -29.10
N ALA A 103 -12.66 -0.32 -28.91
CA ALA A 103 -11.56 -0.43 -27.98
C ALA A 103 -10.40 0.47 -28.42
N GLN A 104 -9.84 1.24 -27.49
CA GLN A 104 -8.66 2.04 -27.75
C GLN A 104 -7.42 1.15 -27.74
N GLU A 105 -6.60 1.25 -28.77
CA GLU A 105 -5.31 0.60 -28.81
C GLU A 105 -4.28 1.40 -28.02
N VAL A 106 -3.58 0.72 -27.11
CA VAL A 106 -2.60 1.32 -26.20
C VAL A 106 -1.34 0.46 -26.12
N ASN A 107 -0.24 1.04 -25.70
CA ASN A 107 0.99 0.29 -25.42
C ASN A 107 0.78 -0.60 -24.18
N ASP A 108 1.21 -1.86 -24.26
CA ASP A 108 1.07 -2.84 -23.19
C ASP A 108 1.95 -2.57 -21.97
N HIS A 109 3.03 -1.82 -22.15
CA HIS A 109 3.98 -1.42 -21.10
C HIS A 109 4.30 0.06 -21.13
N ASP A 110 4.77 0.59 -19.98
CA ASP A 110 5.21 1.97 -19.82
C ASP A 110 6.62 2.16 -20.42
N PHE A 111 6.70 2.32 -21.72
CA PHE A 111 7.98 2.57 -22.42
C PHE A 111 8.38 4.05 -22.27
N ASN A 112 9.58 4.31 -21.76
CA ASN A 112 10.13 5.66 -21.59
C ASN A 112 10.12 6.46 -22.90
N SER A 113 10.35 5.81 -24.05
CA SER A 113 10.41 6.43 -25.37
C SER A 113 9.04 6.91 -25.88
N PHE A 114 7.95 6.41 -25.34
CA PHE A 114 6.58 6.78 -25.70
C PHE A 114 5.89 7.60 -24.61
N ALA A 115 6.61 7.95 -23.53
CA ALA A 115 6.06 8.76 -22.47
C ALA A 115 5.97 10.23 -22.92
N GLU A 116 4.80 10.83 -22.73
CA GLU A 116 4.53 12.26 -22.97
C GLU A 116 4.99 13.12 -21.78
N GLY A 117 5.11 12.49 -20.60
CA GLY A 117 5.53 13.16 -19.39
C GLY A 117 5.61 12.21 -18.21
N VAL A 118 5.93 12.79 -17.06
CA VAL A 118 6.01 12.06 -15.78
C VAL A 118 5.26 12.85 -14.72
N VAL A 119 4.45 12.17 -13.93
CA VAL A 119 3.73 12.74 -12.80
C VAL A 119 4.20 12.10 -11.50
N VAL A 120 4.40 12.93 -10.49
CA VAL A 120 4.75 12.53 -9.12
C VAL A 120 3.56 12.83 -8.21
N PRO A 121 2.77 11.82 -7.80
CA PRO A 121 1.69 12.02 -6.85
C PRO A 121 2.27 12.17 -5.43
N HIS A 122 1.90 13.27 -4.76
CA HIS A 122 2.27 13.57 -3.39
C HIS A 122 1.02 13.67 -2.53
N GLY A 123 0.87 12.77 -1.58
CA GLY A 123 -0.29 12.68 -0.69
C GLY A 123 0.01 13.28 0.69
N THR A 124 -0.87 14.15 1.16
CA THR A 124 -0.92 14.64 2.54
C THR A 124 -2.21 14.16 3.17
N TYR A 125 -2.13 13.24 4.11
CA TYR A 125 -3.28 12.63 4.75
C TYR A 125 -3.43 13.11 6.19
N ASP A 126 -4.56 13.77 6.49
CA ASP A 126 -4.95 14.13 7.85
C ASP A 126 -5.57 12.90 8.53
N ILE A 127 -4.84 12.36 9.50
CA ILE A 127 -5.24 11.13 10.20
C ILE A 127 -6.47 11.34 11.08
N ALA A 128 -6.58 12.52 11.73
CA ALA A 128 -7.68 12.79 12.63
C ALA A 128 -9.00 13.02 11.89
N LYS A 129 -8.95 13.67 10.73
CA LYS A 129 -10.11 13.99 9.89
C LYS A 129 -10.44 12.91 8.87
N ASN A 130 -9.52 11.98 8.61
CA ASN A 130 -9.62 10.98 7.54
C ASN A 130 -9.77 11.61 6.15
N ILE A 131 -9.02 12.68 5.87
CA ILE A 131 -9.04 13.42 4.60
C ILE A 131 -7.65 13.34 3.96
N CYS A 132 -7.61 13.10 2.66
CA CYS A 132 -6.39 13.11 1.87
C CYS A 132 -6.40 14.25 0.86
N TYR A 133 -5.30 14.99 0.83
CA TYR A 133 -5.01 16.02 -0.17
C TYR A 133 -3.95 15.47 -1.11
N LEU A 134 -4.27 15.41 -2.41
CA LEU A 134 -3.38 14.87 -3.42
C LEU A 134 -2.90 15.99 -4.34
N ASN A 135 -1.60 16.18 -4.40
CA ASN A 135 -0.94 17.11 -5.30
C ASN A 135 -0.21 16.32 -6.40
N LEU A 136 -0.35 16.73 -7.64
CA LEU A 136 0.30 16.12 -8.79
C LEU A 136 1.38 17.07 -9.30
N GLY A 137 2.64 16.65 -9.15
CA GLY A 137 3.78 17.40 -9.68
C GLY A 137 4.32 16.79 -10.96
N THR A 138 4.77 17.64 -11.87
CA THR A 138 5.47 17.23 -13.11
C THR A 138 6.99 17.35 -12.96
N ASN A 139 7.45 17.88 -11.83
CA ASN A 139 8.86 18.08 -11.51
C ASN A 139 9.48 16.84 -10.86
N LYS A 140 10.79 16.94 -10.56
CA LYS A 140 11.49 15.91 -9.79
C LYS A 140 10.95 15.88 -8.37
N ASP A 141 10.91 14.67 -7.78
CA ASP A 141 10.58 14.46 -6.37
C ASP A 141 11.75 14.96 -5.51
N THR A 142 11.69 16.24 -5.15
CA THR A 142 12.71 16.92 -4.34
C THR A 142 12.14 17.28 -2.96
N ALA A 143 13.02 17.57 -2.01
CA ALA A 143 12.61 18.04 -0.69
C ALA A 143 11.82 19.35 -0.75
N GLU A 144 12.21 20.26 -1.65
CA GLU A 144 11.50 21.52 -1.89
C GLU A 144 10.07 21.26 -2.35
N PHE A 145 9.89 20.35 -3.33
CA PHE A 145 8.56 19.98 -3.81
C PHE A 145 7.68 19.43 -2.69
N ALA A 146 8.23 18.59 -1.81
CA ALA A 146 7.50 18.06 -0.66
C ALA A 146 7.10 19.17 0.32
N VAL A 147 8.00 20.09 0.65
CA VAL A 147 7.74 21.22 1.53
C VAL A 147 6.68 22.17 0.96
N ASP A 148 6.78 22.49 -0.33
CA ASP A 148 5.82 23.35 -1.02
C ASP A 148 4.40 22.75 -1.02
N ASN A 149 4.28 21.44 -1.24
CA ASN A 149 2.99 20.74 -1.16
C ASN A 149 2.42 20.75 0.26
N ILE A 150 3.24 20.53 1.27
CA ILE A 150 2.79 20.60 2.67
C ILE A 150 2.32 22.02 3.01
N ALA A 151 3.10 23.03 2.63
CA ALA A 151 2.77 24.45 2.88
C ALA A 151 1.49 24.85 2.14
N HIS A 152 1.34 24.44 0.88
CA HIS A 152 0.12 24.68 0.10
C HIS A 152 -1.10 24.04 0.77
N ASN A 153 -1.04 22.74 1.06
CA ASN A 153 -2.16 22.02 1.67
C ASN A 153 -2.51 22.58 3.07
N TRP A 154 -1.51 22.99 3.83
CA TRP A 154 -1.72 23.66 5.12
C TRP A 154 -2.49 24.96 4.96
N ASN A 155 -2.02 25.86 4.11
CA ASN A 155 -2.59 27.21 3.97
C ASN A 155 -3.98 27.19 3.34
N GLU A 156 -4.18 26.36 2.31
CA GLU A 156 -5.43 26.34 1.55
C GLU A 156 -6.55 25.56 2.22
N TYR A 157 -6.21 24.47 2.90
CA TYR A 157 -7.20 23.52 3.40
C TYR A 157 -7.11 23.28 4.91
N ILE A 158 -5.97 22.78 5.40
CA ILE A 158 -5.87 22.17 6.72
C ILE A 158 -5.99 23.20 7.83
N LYS A 159 -5.39 24.38 7.68
CA LYS A 159 -5.40 25.47 8.68
C LYS A 159 -6.82 25.88 9.09
N LYS A 160 -7.77 25.80 8.17
CA LYS A 160 -9.18 26.15 8.42
C LYS A 160 -9.81 25.24 9.49
N ASP A 161 -9.38 23.99 9.51
CA ASP A 161 -9.85 22.98 10.46
C ASP A 161 -9.12 23.04 11.82
N TYR A 162 -7.95 23.68 11.84
CA TYR A 162 -7.10 23.79 13.04
C TYR A 162 -6.66 25.25 13.29
N PRO A 163 -7.60 26.18 13.49
CA PRO A 163 -7.29 27.62 13.55
C PRO A 163 -6.36 27.99 14.70
N ASN A 164 -6.37 27.23 15.78
CA ASN A 164 -5.57 27.48 17.00
C ASN A 164 -4.30 26.63 17.09
N ALA A 165 -4.01 25.80 16.10
CA ALA A 165 -2.87 24.91 16.14
C ALA A 165 -1.55 25.69 16.03
N LYS A 166 -0.68 25.55 17.04
CA LYS A 166 0.68 26.13 17.06
C LYS A 166 1.75 25.10 16.67
N LYS A 167 1.39 23.83 16.54
CA LYS A 167 2.27 22.72 16.19
C LYS A 167 1.48 21.64 15.47
N MET A 168 2.17 20.85 14.66
CA MET A 168 1.62 19.70 13.95
C MET A 168 2.57 18.51 14.08
N LEU A 169 2.04 17.30 14.02
CA LEU A 169 2.81 16.08 13.94
C LEU A 169 2.85 15.64 12.47
N ILE A 170 4.05 15.54 11.91
CA ILE A 170 4.24 15.05 10.53
C ILE A 170 4.88 13.66 10.60
N ARG A 171 4.24 12.69 9.96
CA ARG A 171 4.75 11.34 9.77
C ARG A 171 5.14 11.14 8.32
N LEU A 172 6.43 10.91 8.08
CA LEU A 172 6.97 10.63 6.75
C LEU A 172 7.16 9.11 6.58
N TRP A 173 6.69 8.55 5.49
CA TRP A 173 7.03 7.19 5.07
C TRP A 173 8.24 7.26 4.13
N LEU A 174 9.42 7.26 4.71
CA LEU A 174 10.67 7.10 3.96
C LEU A 174 10.96 5.60 3.88
N ASN A 175 10.77 5.00 2.73
CA ASN A 175 11.17 3.62 2.34
C ASN A 175 11.82 2.77 3.45
N GLY A 176 11.14 2.55 4.58
CA GLY A 176 11.58 1.68 5.67
C GLY A 176 12.42 2.34 6.77
N LEU A 177 12.68 3.63 6.73
CA LEU A 177 13.36 4.38 7.82
C LEU A 177 12.45 5.53 8.27
N ILE A 178 11.98 5.46 9.51
CA ILE A 178 11.37 6.60 10.18
C ILE A 178 12.53 7.43 10.73
N SER A 179 12.86 8.52 10.07
CA SER A 179 13.71 9.56 10.64
C SER A 179 12.80 10.61 11.26
N ILE A 180 12.78 10.68 12.57
CA ILE A 180 12.17 11.79 13.32
C ILE A 180 13.35 12.64 13.79
N PRO A 181 13.42 13.94 13.48
CA PRO A 181 14.41 14.84 14.10
C PRO A 181 14.12 15.02 15.57
#